data_6aadf94a5757c533e8501739ddc85180
#
_entry.id   6aadf94a5757c533e8501739ddc85180
#
_cell.length_a   1.000
_cell.length_b   1.000
_cell.length_c   1.000
_cell.angle_alpha   90.00
_cell.angle_beta   90.00
_cell.angle_gamma   90.00
#
_symmetry.space_group_name_H-M   'P 1'
#
loop_
_entity.id
_entity.type
_entity.pdbx_description
1 polymer ?
#
loop_
_entity_poly.entity_id
_entity_poly.type
_entity_poly.pdbx_seq_one_letter_code
_entity_poly.pdbx_strand_id
1 'polypeptide(L)'
;MSSQSVLTQKLLLLISSGIAMGFFATSAHATPTVFGYVMEVQMTPAVCLFDNQGSKKRKCLEGYSLNITGLYPETTTRECQTNSSAVLSPLQAKVVARVMPDEHARRQLWAEIGGCVPMIASQYFRNVINYAERLKIPADLTSSENKTAQLHSLRGQFQRLNPGLPASGLRFSCRTHRQTNILTEVKVCYKPNGQYKGCAENIQENCPNSFAIKGSY
;
A
#
# COMPACT_ATOMS: atom_id res chain seq x y z
N MET A 1 -101.25 -22.52 -2.59
CA MET A 1 -100.57 -23.80 -2.73
C MET A 1 -99.13 -23.48 -3.14
N SER A 2 -98.24 -23.92 -2.32
CA SER A 2 -96.78 -24.05 -2.43
C SER A 2 -95.97 -22.84 -2.82
N SER A 3 -95.48 -22.20 -1.77
CA SER A 3 -94.34 -21.23 -1.81
C SER A 3 -93.04 -21.96 -1.80
N GLN A 4 -92.10 -21.62 -2.72
CA GLN A 4 -90.73 -22.06 -2.64
C GLN A 4 -89.80 -20.84 -2.44
N SER A 5 -89.12 -20.88 -1.29
CA SER A 5 -88.16 -19.94 -0.81
C SER A 5 -86.83 -20.21 -1.47
N VAL A 6 -86.26 -19.21 -2.14
CA VAL A 6 -84.89 -19.28 -2.74
C VAL A 6 -83.93 -18.66 -1.74
N LEU A 7 -83.09 -19.48 -1.10
CA LEU A 7 -81.92 -19.05 -0.33
C LEU A 7 -80.81 -18.57 -1.20
N THR A 8 -80.51 -17.31 -1.16
CA THR A 8 -79.33 -16.73 -1.76
C THR A 8 -78.08 -16.91 -0.83
N GLN A 9 -77.20 -17.77 -1.25
CA GLN A 9 -75.95 -18.04 -0.59
C GLN A 9 -74.85 -16.99 -1.03
N LYS A 10 -74.53 -16.06 -0.15
CA LYS A 10 -73.46 -15.08 -0.35
C LYS A 10 -72.11 -15.76 -0.11
N LEU A 11 -71.35 -15.99 -1.16
CA LEU A 11 -69.99 -16.47 -1.10
C LEU A 11 -69.04 -15.31 -0.78
N LEU A 12 -68.49 -15.26 0.45
CA LEU A 12 -67.46 -14.33 0.86
C LEU A 12 -66.09 -14.84 0.35
N LEU A 13 -65.55 -14.18 -0.68
CA LEU A 13 -64.19 -14.33 -1.12
C LEU A 13 -63.23 -13.54 -0.19
N LEU A 14 -62.55 -14.23 0.72
CA LEU A 14 -61.45 -13.67 1.51
C LEU A 14 -60.22 -13.60 0.64
N ILE A 15 -59.88 -12.40 0.16
CA ILE A 15 -58.60 -12.13 -0.53
C ILE A 15 -57.55 -11.96 0.58
N SER A 16 -56.73 -13.01 0.81
CA SER A 16 -55.58 -12.93 1.69
C SER A 16 -54.42 -12.31 0.90
N SER A 17 -54.18 -11.01 1.07
CA SER A 17 -53.01 -10.31 0.58
C SER A 17 -51.78 -10.73 1.38
N GLY A 18 -51.05 -11.71 0.89
CA GLY A 18 -49.73 -12.07 1.42
C GLY A 18 -48.73 -10.97 1.13
N ILE A 19 -48.37 -10.17 2.13
CA ILE A 19 -47.22 -9.24 2.04
C ILE A 19 -45.96 -10.08 2.12
N ALA A 20 -45.32 -10.32 0.96
CA ALA A 20 -44.00 -10.89 0.90
C ALA A 20 -42.99 -9.81 1.36
N MET A 21 -42.59 -9.84 2.65
CA MET A 21 -41.47 -9.08 3.15
C MET A 21 -40.19 -9.66 2.55
N GLY A 22 -39.69 -9.05 1.46
CA GLY A 22 -38.39 -9.35 0.90
C GLY A 22 -37.31 -8.93 1.90
N PHE A 23 -36.69 -9.91 2.56
CA PHE A 23 -35.46 -9.69 3.31
C PHE A 23 -34.36 -9.35 2.32
N PHE A 24 -34.06 -8.06 2.15
CA PHE A 24 -32.81 -7.63 1.53
C PHE A 24 -31.68 -8.00 2.50
N ALA A 25 -31.03 -9.13 2.25
CA ALA A 25 -29.79 -9.47 2.91
C ALA A 25 -28.72 -8.44 2.48
N THR A 26 -28.50 -7.41 3.28
CA THR A 26 -27.36 -6.52 3.14
C THR A 26 -26.11 -7.35 3.43
N SER A 27 -25.35 -7.68 2.40
CA SER A 27 -24.03 -8.30 2.55
C SER A 27 -23.14 -7.33 3.32
N ALA A 28 -23.01 -7.54 4.63
CA ALA A 28 -22.02 -6.83 5.44
C ALA A 28 -20.64 -7.27 4.94
N HIS A 29 -19.97 -6.45 4.13
CA HIS A 29 -18.58 -6.66 3.79
C HIS A 29 -17.77 -6.48 5.07
N ALA A 30 -17.23 -7.57 5.58
CA ALA A 30 -16.34 -7.51 6.73
C ALA A 30 -15.13 -6.64 6.38
N THR A 31 -14.84 -5.64 7.23
CA THR A 31 -13.66 -4.79 7.06
C THR A 31 -12.41 -5.68 7.11
N PRO A 32 -11.52 -5.62 6.12
CA PRO A 32 -10.32 -6.46 6.11
C PRO A 32 -9.48 -6.24 7.36
N THR A 33 -9.03 -7.33 7.99
CA THR A 33 -8.11 -7.24 9.13
C THR A 33 -6.70 -6.98 8.59
N VAL A 34 -6.10 -5.85 9.00
CA VAL A 34 -4.72 -5.49 8.67
C VAL A 34 -3.82 -5.83 9.86
N PHE A 35 -2.84 -6.71 9.64
CA PHE A 35 -1.88 -7.17 10.67
C PHE A 35 -0.64 -6.28 10.74
N GLY A 36 -0.43 -5.46 9.73
CA GLY A 36 0.71 -4.57 9.61
C GLY A 36 0.77 -3.89 8.27
N TYR A 37 1.86 -3.19 8.06
CA TYR A 37 2.17 -2.52 6.80
C TYR A 37 3.62 -2.72 6.41
N VAL A 38 3.87 -2.80 5.10
CA VAL A 38 5.20 -2.79 4.52
C VAL A 38 5.37 -1.49 3.74
N MET A 39 6.24 -0.62 4.20
CA MET A 39 6.62 0.57 3.45
C MET A 39 7.77 0.23 2.50
N GLU A 40 7.58 0.49 1.22
CA GLU A 40 8.60 0.30 0.20
C GLU A 40 9.23 1.63 -0.17
N VAL A 41 10.54 1.73 0.09
CA VAL A 41 11.38 2.88 -0.24
C VAL A 41 12.25 2.50 -1.43
N GLN A 42 12.00 3.12 -2.56
CA GLN A 42 12.70 2.86 -3.81
C GLN A 42 13.94 3.73 -3.94
N MET A 43 15.06 3.14 -4.34
CA MET A 43 16.29 3.83 -4.72
C MET A 43 16.12 4.39 -6.13
N THR A 44 15.72 5.65 -6.25
CA THR A 44 15.37 6.25 -7.54
C THR A 44 16.49 6.16 -8.59
N PRO A 45 17.77 6.50 -8.28
CA PRO A 45 18.86 6.42 -9.27
C PRO A 45 19.08 5.00 -9.78
N ALA A 46 18.94 4.00 -8.91
CA ALA A 46 19.08 2.60 -9.29
C ALA A 46 17.96 2.17 -10.24
N VAL A 47 16.71 2.49 -9.90
CA VAL A 47 15.56 2.11 -10.73
C VAL A 47 15.57 2.82 -12.08
N CYS A 48 16.01 4.08 -12.12
CA CYS A 48 16.16 4.83 -13.37
C CYS A 48 17.22 4.21 -14.31
N LEU A 49 18.25 3.57 -13.74
CA LEU A 49 19.24 2.84 -14.52
C LEU A 49 18.66 1.58 -15.20
N PHE A 50 17.70 0.91 -14.57
CA PHE A 50 17.06 -0.31 -15.09
C PHE A 50 15.88 -0.04 -16.02
N ASP A 51 15.36 1.17 -16.04
CA ASP A 51 14.19 1.53 -16.84
C ASP A 51 14.63 2.24 -18.12
N ASN A 52 14.53 1.57 -19.25
CA ASN A 52 14.87 2.14 -20.56
C ASN A 52 14.06 3.41 -20.91
N GLN A 53 12.91 3.58 -20.27
CA GLN A 53 12.08 4.79 -20.35
C GLN A 53 12.26 5.70 -19.13
N GLY A 54 13.08 5.29 -18.16
CA GLY A 54 13.21 5.94 -16.86
C GLY A 54 13.74 7.36 -16.93
N SER A 55 14.62 7.66 -17.90
CA SER A 55 15.14 9.01 -18.13
C SER A 55 14.06 10.06 -18.45
N LYS A 56 12.84 9.62 -18.83
CA LYS A 56 11.70 10.48 -19.11
C LYS A 56 10.73 10.62 -17.92
N LYS A 57 10.88 9.82 -16.87
CA LYS A 57 10.00 9.89 -15.70
C LYS A 57 10.41 11.04 -14.80
N ARG A 58 9.43 11.77 -14.32
CA ARG A 58 9.62 12.96 -13.46
C ARG A 58 10.58 12.70 -12.30
N LYS A 59 10.43 11.59 -11.59
CA LYS A 59 11.30 11.20 -10.47
C LYS A 59 12.78 11.08 -10.86
N CYS A 60 13.08 10.66 -12.09
CA CYS A 60 14.45 10.52 -12.60
C CYS A 60 15.02 11.87 -13.05
N LEU A 61 14.18 12.75 -13.59
CA LEU A 61 14.58 14.08 -14.05
C LEU A 61 14.78 15.08 -12.89
N GLU A 62 14.03 14.94 -11.81
CA GLU A 62 14.09 15.83 -10.65
C GLU A 62 15.16 15.45 -9.62
N GLY A 63 15.97 14.41 -9.87
CA GLY A 63 17.11 14.04 -9.03
C GLY A 63 16.72 13.49 -7.64
N TYR A 64 15.54 12.88 -7.51
CA TYR A 64 15.17 12.23 -6.27
C TYR A 64 16.15 11.10 -5.94
N SER A 65 16.71 11.10 -4.72
CA SER A 65 17.50 9.97 -4.23
C SER A 65 16.59 8.79 -3.89
N LEU A 66 15.45 9.07 -3.28
CA LEU A 66 14.48 8.10 -2.80
C LEU A 66 13.06 8.52 -3.14
N ASN A 67 12.19 7.54 -3.36
CA ASN A 67 10.74 7.74 -3.32
C ASN A 67 10.06 6.55 -2.66
N ILE A 68 8.89 6.80 -2.05
CA ILE A 68 8.05 5.73 -1.54
C ILE A 68 7.17 5.23 -2.68
N THR A 69 7.11 3.91 -2.88
CA THR A 69 6.21 3.29 -3.84
C THR A 69 4.87 2.94 -3.22
N GLY A 70 4.85 2.64 -1.92
CA GLY A 70 3.62 2.36 -1.20
C GLY A 70 3.81 2.03 0.27
N LEU A 71 2.69 1.96 0.97
CA LEU A 71 2.53 1.43 2.32
C LEU A 71 1.55 0.25 2.21
N TYR A 72 2.04 -0.92 1.86
CA TYR A 72 1.24 -2.08 1.51
C TYR A 72 0.65 -2.76 2.76
N PRO A 73 -0.66 -3.00 2.84
CA PRO A 73 -1.25 -3.67 3.99
C PRO A 73 -0.88 -5.16 4.02
N GLU A 74 -0.51 -5.68 5.18
CA GLU A 74 -0.41 -7.11 5.42
C GLU A 74 -1.78 -7.63 5.86
N THR A 75 -2.41 -8.43 5.01
CA THR A 75 -3.77 -8.94 5.20
C THR A 75 -3.89 -10.36 4.65
N THR A 76 -4.87 -11.12 5.11
CA THR A 76 -5.24 -12.42 4.52
C THR A 76 -6.12 -12.27 3.27
N THR A 77 -6.74 -11.13 3.09
CA THR A 77 -7.58 -10.82 1.93
C THR A 77 -6.71 -10.62 0.70
N ARG A 78 -7.05 -11.26 -0.41
CA ARG A 78 -6.32 -11.15 -1.68
C ARG A 78 -6.96 -10.15 -2.65
N GLU A 79 -8.24 -9.87 -2.48
CA GLU A 79 -9.01 -8.95 -3.31
C GLU A 79 -9.01 -7.56 -2.66
N CYS A 80 -7.94 -6.81 -2.93
CA CYS A 80 -7.72 -5.48 -2.36
C CYS A 80 -8.08 -4.33 -3.29
N GLN A 81 -8.60 -4.64 -4.47
CA GLN A 81 -8.97 -3.61 -5.45
C GLN A 81 -10.14 -2.76 -4.97
N THR A 82 -10.12 -1.48 -5.35
CA THR A 82 -11.21 -0.55 -5.04
C THR A 82 -11.46 0.42 -6.19
N ASN A 83 -12.73 0.78 -6.35
CA ASN A 83 -13.16 1.87 -7.23
C ASN A 83 -13.33 3.19 -6.48
N SER A 84 -12.99 3.25 -5.18
CA SER A 84 -13.07 4.48 -4.42
C SER A 84 -12.05 5.51 -4.89
N SER A 85 -12.41 6.80 -4.79
CA SER A 85 -11.59 7.88 -5.31
C SER A 85 -10.26 8.02 -4.57
N ALA A 86 -9.16 8.14 -5.32
CA ALA A 86 -7.84 8.52 -4.84
C ALA A 86 -7.59 10.04 -4.88
N VAL A 87 -8.60 10.84 -5.18
CA VAL A 87 -8.46 12.31 -5.31
C VAL A 87 -8.12 12.92 -3.95
N LEU A 88 -7.05 13.70 -3.93
CA LEU A 88 -6.58 14.44 -2.77
C LEU A 88 -6.84 15.94 -2.94
N SER A 89 -6.98 16.66 -1.83
CA SER A 89 -7.01 18.12 -1.90
C SER A 89 -5.68 18.64 -2.49
N PRO A 90 -5.65 19.82 -3.15
CA PRO A 90 -4.43 20.37 -3.76
C PRO A 90 -3.25 20.46 -2.78
N LEU A 91 -3.51 20.86 -1.54
CA LEU A 91 -2.48 20.93 -0.50
C LEU A 91 -1.93 19.55 -0.15
N GLN A 92 -2.82 18.57 0.06
CA GLN A 92 -2.42 17.22 0.40
C GLN A 92 -1.66 16.55 -0.76
N ALA A 93 -2.11 16.73 -2.01
CA ALA A 93 -1.43 16.23 -3.20
C ALA A 93 0.02 16.79 -3.29
N LYS A 94 0.20 18.10 -3.00
CA LYS A 94 1.52 18.73 -2.97
C LYS A 94 2.44 18.15 -1.89
N VAL A 95 1.90 17.86 -0.69
CA VAL A 95 2.69 17.29 0.41
C VAL A 95 3.07 15.83 0.10
N VAL A 96 2.13 15.02 -0.38
CA VAL A 96 2.39 13.61 -0.76
C VAL A 96 3.42 13.53 -1.89
N ALA A 97 3.40 14.48 -2.84
CA ALA A 97 4.34 14.50 -3.96
C ALA A 97 5.82 14.62 -3.52
N ARG A 98 6.10 15.08 -2.30
CA ARG A 98 7.47 15.14 -1.76
C ARG A 98 8.09 13.75 -1.56
N VAL A 99 7.27 12.74 -1.27
CA VAL A 99 7.71 11.36 -1.01
C VAL A 99 7.22 10.37 -2.07
N MET A 100 6.14 10.71 -2.79
CA MET A 100 5.55 9.94 -3.89
C MET A 100 5.24 10.90 -5.06
N PRO A 101 6.24 11.28 -5.87
CA PRO A 101 6.07 12.35 -6.87
C PRO A 101 5.13 11.99 -8.03
N ASP A 102 5.00 10.72 -8.37
CA ASP A 102 4.18 10.25 -9.48
C ASP A 102 2.71 10.11 -9.06
N GLU A 103 1.86 11.02 -9.56
CA GLU A 103 0.43 11.01 -9.25
C GLU A 103 -0.30 9.80 -9.85
N HIS A 104 0.10 9.39 -11.07
CA HIS A 104 -0.51 8.22 -11.70
C HIS A 104 -0.23 6.95 -10.87
N ALA A 105 1.02 6.77 -10.45
CA ALA A 105 1.41 5.65 -9.58
C ALA A 105 0.66 5.69 -8.23
N ARG A 106 0.42 6.86 -7.64
CA ARG A 106 -0.39 6.99 -6.41
C ARG A 106 -1.84 6.52 -6.63
N ARG A 107 -2.47 6.92 -7.73
CA ARG A 107 -3.84 6.50 -8.07
C ARG A 107 -3.92 5.01 -8.35
N GLN A 108 -2.96 4.46 -9.08
CA GLN A 108 -2.87 3.04 -9.36
C GLN A 108 -2.68 2.24 -8.07
N LEU A 109 -1.74 2.62 -7.21
CA LEU A 109 -1.55 2.00 -5.90
C LEU A 109 -2.85 1.94 -5.10
N TRP A 110 -3.57 3.07 -5.00
CA TRP A 110 -4.84 3.10 -4.26
C TRP A 110 -5.88 2.16 -4.87
N ALA A 111 -6.00 2.13 -6.19
CA ALA A 111 -6.92 1.21 -6.87
C ALA A 111 -6.60 -0.26 -6.57
N GLU A 112 -5.33 -0.60 -6.39
CA GLU A 112 -4.85 -1.96 -6.13
C GLU A 112 -5.03 -2.41 -4.67
N ILE A 113 -4.85 -1.49 -3.69
CA ILE A 113 -4.80 -1.87 -2.26
C ILE A 113 -5.93 -1.30 -1.42
N GLY A 114 -6.65 -0.28 -1.91
CA GLY A 114 -7.59 0.50 -1.09
C GLY A 114 -8.74 -0.32 -0.52
N GLY A 115 -9.13 -1.43 -1.15
CA GLY A 115 -10.13 -2.35 -0.63
C GLY A 115 -9.69 -3.12 0.62
N CYS A 116 -8.38 -3.22 0.86
CA CYS A 116 -7.81 -3.88 2.05
C CYS A 116 -7.34 -2.88 3.12
N VAL A 117 -7.51 -1.58 2.90
CA VAL A 117 -7.07 -0.55 3.85
C VAL A 117 -8.30 -0.01 4.60
N PRO A 118 -8.36 -0.08 5.94
CA PRO A 118 -9.54 0.33 6.72
C PRO A 118 -9.63 1.87 6.88
N MET A 119 -9.38 2.61 5.80
CA MET A 119 -9.41 4.08 5.78
C MET A 119 -9.61 4.60 4.35
N ILE A 120 -9.99 5.87 4.21
CA ILE A 120 -10.09 6.54 2.90
C ILE A 120 -8.71 6.95 2.37
N ALA A 121 -8.60 7.19 1.06
CA ALA A 121 -7.34 7.54 0.39
C ALA A 121 -6.59 8.71 1.05
N SER A 122 -7.30 9.76 1.45
CA SER A 122 -6.67 10.92 2.11
C SER A 122 -6.02 10.58 3.45
N GLN A 123 -6.60 9.68 4.23
CA GLN A 123 -6.02 9.17 5.49
C GLN A 123 -4.83 8.25 5.22
N TYR A 124 -4.97 7.36 4.21
CA TYR A 124 -3.89 6.47 3.80
C TYR A 124 -2.63 7.26 3.39
N PHE A 125 -2.77 8.22 2.48
CA PHE A 125 -1.61 9.00 2.03
C PHE A 125 -1.04 9.90 3.14
N ARG A 126 -1.84 10.33 4.12
CA ARG A 126 -1.33 10.98 5.33
C ARG A 126 -0.48 10.02 6.16
N ASN A 127 -0.89 8.76 6.29
CA ASN A 127 -0.08 7.75 6.98
C ASN A 127 1.23 7.47 6.26
N VAL A 128 1.24 7.41 4.91
CA VAL A 128 2.48 7.31 4.13
C VAL A 128 3.45 8.43 4.49
N ILE A 129 2.97 9.69 4.52
CA ILE A 129 3.80 10.84 4.90
C ILE A 129 4.32 10.70 6.34
N ASN A 130 3.45 10.38 7.29
CA ASN A 130 3.81 10.23 8.70
C ASN A 130 4.87 9.14 8.93
N TYR A 131 4.81 8.05 8.17
CA TYR A 131 5.80 6.97 8.26
C TYR A 131 7.11 7.37 7.61
N ALA A 132 7.05 8.07 6.47
CA ALA A 132 8.22 8.62 5.79
C ALA A 132 8.99 9.61 6.67
N GLU A 133 8.30 10.53 7.34
CA GLU A 133 8.93 11.55 8.21
C GLU A 133 9.60 10.93 9.44
N ARG A 134 9.04 9.83 9.96
CA ARG A 134 9.59 9.14 11.13
C ARG A 134 10.78 8.26 10.79
N LEU A 135 10.83 7.67 9.60
CA LEU A 135 11.92 6.81 9.19
C LEU A 135 13.18 7.64 8.88
N LYS A 136 14.21 7.45 9.68
CA LYS A 136 15.53 8.06 9.44
C LYS A 136 16.34 7.19 8.50
N ILE A 137 16.76 7.78 7.40
CA ILE A 137 17.48 7.11 6.32
C ILE A 137 18.99 7.28 6.50
N PRO A 138 19.81 6.23 6.37
CA PRO A 138 21.27 6.34 6.35
C PRO A 138 21.74 7.27 5.21
N ALA A 139 22.73 8.14 5.51
CA ALA A 139 23.25 9.13 4.56
C ALA A 139 23.80 8.49 3.26
N ASP A 140 24.29 7.26 3.34
CA ASP A 140 24.78 6.54 2.15
C ASP A 140 23.71 6.36 1.07
N LEU A 141 22.42 6.29 1.46
CA LEU A 141 21.30 6.13 0.52
C LEU A 141 20.84 7.44 -0.14
N THR A 142 21.31 8.57 0.37
CA THR A 142 20.97 9.91 -0.16
C THR A 142 22.19 10.65 -0.72
N SER A 143 23.32 9.98 -0.78
CA SER A 143 24.56 10.52 -1.36
C SER A 143 24.44 10.69 -2.87
N SER A 144 25.10 11.72 -3.41
CA SER A 144 25.30 11.89 -4.87
C SER A 144 26.36 10.93 -5.44
N GLU A 145 27.16 10.30 -4.58
CA GLU A 145 28.24 9.40 -5.00
C GLU A 145 27.77 7.94 -5.03
N ASN A 146 28.28 7.18 -6.00
CA ASN A 146 28.14 5.73 -5.99
C ASN A 146 28.98 5.15 -4.84
N LYS A 147 28.41 4.22 -4.10
CA LYS A 147 29.09 3.57 -2.96
C LYS A 147 28.93 2.06 -3.02
N THR A 148 29.84 1.36 -2.36
CA THR A 148 29.67 -0.07 -2.04
C THR A 148 29.27 -0.19 -0.58
N ALA A 149 28.23 -0.96 -0.30
CA ALA A 149 27.75 -1.20 1.05
C ALA A 149 27.82 -2.69 1.41
N GLN A 150 28.00 -2.95 2.70
CA GLN A 150 27.83 -4.28 3.28
C GLN A 150 26.42 -4.38 3.90
N LEU A 151 25.72 -5.46 3.61
CA LEU A 151 24.33 -5.68 4.05
C LEU A 151 24.16 -5.49 5.56
N HIS A 152 25.03 -6.12 6.36
CA HIS A 152 24.98 -6.02 7.83
C HIS A 152 25.27 -4.60 8.33
N SER A 153 26.20 -3.88 7.69
CA SER A 153 26.55 -2.50 8.04
C SER A 153 25.40 -1.56 7.78
N LEU A 154 24.78 -1.63 6.60
CA LEU A 154 23.63 -0.80 6.25
C LEU A 154 22.44 -1.08 7.18
N ARG A 155 22.15 -2.35 7.49
CA ARG A 155 21.13 -2.74 8.45
C ARG A 155 21.40 -2.14 9.85
N GLY A 156 22.63 -2.23 10.31
CA GLY A 156 23.04 -1.63 11.59
C GLY A 156 22.92 -0.10 11.60
N GLN A 157 23.16 0.57 10.47
CA GLN A 157 22.93 2.03 10.35
C GLN A 157 21.44 2.37 10.53
N PHE A 158 20.55 1.64 9.85
CA PHE A 158 19.10 1.83 10.03
C PHE A 158 18.67 1.64 11.47
N GLN A 159 19.14 0.60 12.16
CA GLN A 159 18.79 0.31 13.54
C GLN A 159 19.25 1.41 14.50
N ARG A 160 20.47 1.93 14.30
CA ARG A 160 20.98 3.05 15.13
C ARG A 160 20.18 4.33 14.95
N LEU A 161 19.75 4.62 13.71
CA LEU A 161 18.97 5.82 13.41
C LEU A 161 17.50 5.70 13.81
N ASN A 162 16.98 4.48 13.94
CA ASN A 162 15.57 4.20 14.20
C ASN A 162 15.41 3.28 15.42
N PRO A 163 15.43 3.84 16.64
CA PRO A 163 15.25 3.06 17.86
C PRO A 163 13.97 2.21 17.81
N GLY A 164 14.09 0.95 18.20
CA GLY A 164 12.98 -0.02 18.16
C GLY A 164 12.78 -0.74 16.82
N LEU A 165 13.57 -0.41 15.78
CA LEU A 165 13.55 -1.14 14.50
C LEU A 165 14.36 -2.45 14.63
N PRO A 166 13.73 -3.64 14.60
CA PRO A 166 14.45 -4.89 14.67
C PRO A 166 15.18 -5.18 13.34
N ALA A 167 16.27 -5.95 13.39
CA ALA A 167 17.00 -6.36 12.20
C ALA A 167 16.10 -7.09 11.18
N SER A 168 15.16 -7.91 11.68
CA SER A 168 14.14 -8.61 10.89
C SER A 168 13.07 -7.67 10.31
N GLY A 169 12.99 -6.43 10.74
CA GLY A 169 12.04 -5.42 10.23
C GLY A 169 12.47 -4.73 8.94
N LEU A 170 13.64 -5.12 8.42
CA LEU A 170 14.20 -4.61 7.18
C LEU A 170 14.38 -5.72 6.16
N ARG A 171 14.09 -5.42 4.89
CA ARG A 171 14.44 -6.26 3.73
C ARG A 171 15.03 -5.39 2.64
N PHE A 172 16.07 -5.88 2.00
CA PHE A 172 16.79 -5.16 0.95
C PHE A 172 16.65 -5.92 -0.36
N SER A 173 16.21 -5.21 -1.41
CA SER A 173 16.05 -5.78 -2.74
C SER A 173 17.11 -5.22 -3.68
N CYS A 174 17.83 -6.12 -4.35
CA CYS A 174 18.85 -5.79 -5.32
C CYS A 174 18.50 -6.32 -6.70
N ARG A 175 18.97 -5.64 -7.74
CA ARG A 175 18.95 -6.10 -9.13
C ARG A 175 20.35 -6.07 -9.70
N THR A 176 20.65 -7.01 -10.60
CA THR A 176 21.95 -7.09 -11.25
C THR A 176 21.99 -6.27 -12.52
N HIS A 177 23.00 -5.42 -12.65
CA HIS A 177 23.35 -4.69 -13.86
C HIS A 177 24.83 -4.89 -14.18
N ARG A 178 25.14 -5.43 -15.37
CA ARG A 178 26.54 -5.69 -15.81
C ARG A 178 27.38 -6.37 -14.72
N GLN A 179 26.87 -7.46 -14.14
CA GLN A 179 27.49 -8.27 -13.06
C GLN A 179 27.59 -7.58 -11.69
N THR A 180 27.06 -6.37 -11.53
CA THR A 180 27.04 -5.67 -10.24
C THR A 180 25.63 -5.73 -9.65
N ASN A 181 25.51 -6.20 -8.42
CA ASN A 181 24.25 -6.12 -7.68
C ASN A 181 24.06 -4.70 -7.15
N ILE A 182 22.94 -4.09 -7.46
CA ILE A 182 22.63 -2.70 -7.11
C ILE A 182 21.37 -2.69 -6.24
N LEU A 183 21.43 -2.01 -5.11
CA LEU A 183 20.27 -1.81 -4.23
C LEU A 183 19.21 -1.00 -4.96
N THR A 184 18.00 -1.57 -5.08
CA THR A 184 16.86 -0.93 -5.75
C THR A 184 15.76 -0.53 -4.79
N GLU A 185 15.66 -1.22 -3.63
CA GLU A 185 14.54 -1.01 -2.71
C GLU A 185 14.90 -1.40 -1.27
N VAL A 186 14.36 -0.67 -0.32
CA VAL A 186 14.34 -1.01 1.10
C VAL A 186 12.89 -1.15 1.56
N LYS A 187 12.56 -2.28 2.17
CA LYS A 187 11.26 -2.52 2.80
C LYS A 187 11.37 -2.39 4.31
N VAL A 188 10.42 -1.66 4.90
CA VAL A 188 10.36 -1.48 6.36
C VAL A 188 8.98 -1.93 6.84
N CYS A 189 8.95 -2.79 7.85
CA CYS A 189 7.74 -3.42 8.33
C CYS A 189 7.22 -2.78 9.63
N TYR A 190 5.91 -2.53 9.68
CA TYR A 190 5.23 -1.83 10.76
C TYR A 190 4.03 -2.62 11.27
N LYS A 191 3.73 -2.47 12.55
CA LYS A 191 2.43 -2.83 13.14
C LYS A 191 1.35 -1.87 12.64
N PRO A 192 0.05 -2.19 12.77
CA PRO A 192 -1.03 -1.27 12.40
C PRO A 192 -0.98 0.09 13.12
N ASN A 193 -0.43 0.15 14.31
CA ASN A 193 -0.24 1.37 15.10
C ASN A 193 1.02 2.18 14.72
N GLY A 194 1.77 1.76 13.71
CA GLY A 194 2.96 2.44 13.21
C GLY A 194 4.26 2.16 13.97
N GLN A 195 4.25 1.26 14.95
CA GLN A 195 5.49 0.76 15.55
C GLN A 195 6.20 -0.19 14.61
N TYR A 196 7.52 -0.23 14.65
CA TYR A 196 8.30 -1.22 13.90
C TYR A 196 8.00 -2.65 14.35
N LYS A 197 8.09 -3.59 13.41
CA LYS A 197 7.98 -5.04 13.68
C LYS A 197 8.91 -5.83 12.77
N GLY A 198 9.11 -7.12 13.04
CA GLY A 198 9.72 -8.04 12.09
C GLY A 198 8.84 -8.18 10.84
N CYS A 199 9.45 -8.24 9.66
CA CYS A 199 8.77 -8.55 8.42
C CYS A 199 8.28 -9.99 8.41
N ALA A 200 7.13 -10.25 7.77
CA ALA A 200 6.64 -11.57 7.54
C ALA A 200 7.61 -12.37 6.63
N GLU A 201 7.59 -13.70 6.74
CA GLU A 201 8.52 -14.58 6.01
C GLU A 201 8.39 -14.51 4.48
N ASN A 202 7.20 -14.22 4.00
CA ASN A 202 6.94 -14.05 2.56
C ASN A 202 7.53 -12.76 1.98
N ILE A 203 7.99 -11.81 2.82
CA ILE A 203 8.68 -10.60 2.37
C ILE A 203 10.17 -10.92 2.24
N GLN A 204 10.58 -11.20 1.00
CA GLN A 204 11.91 -11.70 0.69
C GLN A 204 12.97 -10.59 0.69
N GLU A 205 14.20 -10.99 0.99
CA GLU A 205 15.43 -10.23 0.81
C GLU A 205 16.31 -10.97 -0.22
N ASN A 206 16.88 -10.24 -1.17
CA ASN A 206 17.72 -10.86 -2.19
C ASN A 206 19.05 -10.13 -2.44
N CYS A 207 19.39 -9.12 -1.63
CA CYS A 207 20.69 -8.49 -1.71
C CYS A 207 21.78 -9.43 -1.19
N PRO A 208 22.92 -9.56 -1.90
CA PRO A 208 24.09 -10.27 -1.38
C PRO A 208 24.74 -9.47 -0.23
N ASN A 209 25.76 -10.08 0.41
CA ASN A 209 26.47 -9.43 1.51
C ASN A 209 27.13 -8.08 1.11
N SER A 210 27.52 -7.93 -0.15
CA SER A 210 28.09 -6.70 -0.70
C SER A 210 27.35 -6.30 -1.98
N PHE A 211 26.98 -5.04 -2.09
CA PHE A 211 26.26 -4.48 -3.24
C PHE A 211 26.57 -3.00 -3.42
N ALA A 212 26.26 -2.49 -4.60
CA ALA A 212 26.41 -1.08 -4.92
C ALA A 212 25.14 -0.28 -4.53
N ILE A 213 25.37 0.93 -4.07
CA ILE A 213 24.35 1.99 -3.95
C ILE A 213 24.63 3.00 -5.06
N LYS A 214 23.63 3.24 -5.91
CA LYS A 214 23.72 4.23 -6.97
C LYS A 214 23.46 5.62 -6.40
N GLY A 215 24.38 6.55 -6.59
CA GLY A 215 24.24 7.94 -6.17
C GLY A 215 23.16 8.70 -6.96
N SER A 216 22.58 9.72 -6.34
CA SER A 216 21.67 10.65 -7.00
C SER A 216 22.42 11.59 -7.95
N TYR A 217 21.74 12.04 -9.00
CA TYR A 217 22.29 12.97 -9.99
C TYR A 217 22.20 14.42 -9.52
#